data_e6459b6a6a31c7f79215e2a54d9df219
#
_entry.id   e6459b6a6a31c7f79215e2a54d9df219
#
_cell.length_a   1.000
_cell.length_b   1.000
_cell.length_c   1.000
_cell.angle_alpha   90.00
_cell.angle_beta   90.00
_cell.angle_gamma   90.00
#
_symmetry.space_group_name_H-M   'P 1'
#
loop_
_entity.id
_entity.type
_entity.pdbx_description
1 polymer ?
#
loop_
_entity_poly.entity_id
_entity_poly.type
_entity_poly.pdbx_seq_one_letter_code
_entity_poly.pdbx_strand_id
1 'polypeptide(L)'
;RRQRQMCIRDRMYLGDVVLSSRAKADKWEEKAGLYSEYVLPDETPEYSGEEVINPEQVIDLTARMGKDGELQWDVPEGEWMVLRFGHVPTGGVTKHSRANMKGLECDKLSAVAAKAQFDNYFKLILDTLNAAGCPLKGLTMDSQEAGSQNWTAGYEKEFLQRRGYDIHRYLPALMGYIVGSPEETDGFFYDMRRTIADLVSEKYYGTLDSLCRQAGVDFTAQASGNGLNLVADNFQAKGWVQKPQGEFWGHHVHGSYDIKEAASAAHIYGKRIASAEAFTDVRYDESFAEMKNLADYAYAFGVNEFVVCASAYQPWLDKIPGSTGGGRHYCLNRNNTFWEYSRPFWDYQARCAGLMRKGIPVVDLCIFAGDNAPVKLLTYRLPEIPEGYDFDVCTADALIKRMKARDGRIVLPDGMSYQMLVVQRNGDVTLEALRHIASLVEQGVPLYGPKPLRSGSLKDAGNAEEYAKLADSLWGG
;
A
#
# COMPACT_ATOMS: atom_id res chain seq x y z
N ARG A 1 0.95 -8.41 27.57
CA ARG A 1 0.51 -9.71 27.02
C ARG A 1 -0.83 -9.50 26.32
N ARG A 2 -0.84 -9.20 25.01
CA ARG A 2 -2.07 -9.22 24.21
C ARG A 2 -2.14 -10.57 23.50
N GLN A 3 -3.21 -11.32 23.79
CA GLN A 3 -3.58 -12.51 23.02
C GLN A 3 -3.99 -12.05 21.62
N ARG A 4 -3.31 -12.54 20.59
CA ARG A 4 -3.74 -12.38 19.20
C ARG A 4 -4.80 -13.43 18.90
N GLN A 5 -6.01 -13.00 18.57
CA GLN A 5 -7.00 -13.85 17.93
C GLN A 5 -6.72 -13.83 16.43
N MET A 6 -6.05 -14.87 15.94
CA MET A 6 -6.13 -15.18 14.51
C MET A 6 -7.43 -15.91 14.24
N CYS A 7 -8.25 -15.40 13.32
CA CYS A 7 -9.46 -16.07 12.84
C CYS A 7 -9.12 -17.31 12.03
N ILE A 8 -8.60 -18.36 12.67
CA ILE A 8 -8.55 -19.70 12.12
C ILE A 8 -8.94 -20.66 13.25
N ARG A 9 -10.20 -21.09 13.23
CA ARG A 9 -10.79 -22.25 13.91
C ARG A 9 -9.96 -22.80 15.09
N ASP A 10 -10.31 -22.37 16.30
CA ASP A 10 -10.12 -23.08 17.58
C ASP A 10 -8.73 -23.63 17.93
N ARG A 11 -7.65 -23.11 17.35
CA ARG A 11 -6.30 -23.47 17.78
C ARG A 11 -5.49 -22.21 18.08
N MET A 12 -5.09 -22.09 19.35
CA MET A 12 -4.15 -21.10 19.80
C MET A 12 -2.74 -21.63 19.54
N TYR A 13 -1.97 -20.94 18.70
CA TYR A 13 -0.54 -21.20 18.55
C TYR A 13 0.21 -20.20 19.43
N LEU A 14 0.98 -20.71 20.39
CA LEU A 14 2.09 -19.95 20.95
C LEU A 14 3.24 -20.14 19.98
N GLY A 15 3.70 -19.04 19.36
CA GLY A 15 4.98 -19.02 18.70
C GLY A 15 6.12 -19.14 19.70
N ASP A 16 7.34 -19.00 19.25
CA ASP A 16 8.53 -19.09 20.09
C ASP A 16 8.44 -18.14 21.28
N VAL A 17 8.59 -18.65 22.48
CA VAL A 17 8.72 -17.85 23.69
C VAL A 17 10.20 -17.63 23.93
N VAL A 18 10.68 -16.45 23.55
CA VAL A 18 12.08 -16.06 23.79
C VAL A 18 12.16 -15.27 25.11
N LEU A 19 12.94 -15.77 26.04
CA LEU A 19 13.37 -15.01 27.20
C LEU A 19 14.73 -14.38 26.88
N SER A 20 14.78 -13.07 26.83
CA SER A 20 16.03 -12.31 26.64
C SER A 20 16.31 -11.50 27.89
N SER A 21 17.56 -11.53 28.37
CA SER A 21 18.03 -10.60 29.40
C SER A 21 18.24 -9.18 28.85
N ARG A 22 18.28 -9.03 27.52
CA ARG A 22 18.44 -7.76 26.83
C ARG A 22 17.12 -7.19 26.39
N ALA A 23 17.00 -5.88 26.45
CA ALA A 23 15.85 -5.19 25.88
C ALA A 23 15.78 -5.41 24.37
N LYS A 24 14.57 -5.52 23.87
CA LYS A 24 14.28 -5.67 22.43
C LYS A 24 13.38 -4.54 21.96
N ALA A 25 13.63 -4.08 20.74
CA ALA A 25 12.69 -3.19 20.08
C ALA A 25 11.30 -3.84 20.00
N ASP A 26 10.27 -3.09 20.37
CA ASP A 26 8.90 -3.62 20.38
C ASP A 26 8.45 -3.97 18.97
N LYS A 27 7.88 -5.16 18.79
CA LYS A 27 7.35 -5.67 17.50
C LYS A 27 8.34 -5.51 16.33
N TRP A 28 9.61 -5.77 16.57
CA TRP A 28 10.66 -5.55 15.59
C TRP A 28 10.46 -6.31 14.28
N GLU A 29 9.84 -7.50 14.29
CA GLU A 29 9.54 -8.25 13.07
C GLU A 29 8.55 -7.49 12.17
N GLU A 30 7.51 -6.91 12.76
CA GLU A 30 6.54 -6.09 12.04
C GLU A 30 7.20 -4.81 11.52
N LYS A 31 7.97 -4.14 12.40
CA LYS A 31 8.73 -2.93 12.07
C LYS A 31 9.76 -3.15 10.96
N ALA A 32 10.36 -4.34 10.92
CA ALA A 32 11.28 -4.76 9.85
C ALA A 32 10.57 -5.19 8.55
N GLY A 33 9.24 -5.19 8.49
CA GLY A 33 8.49 -5.60 7.31
C GLY A 33 8.52 -7.10 7.01
N LEU A 34 8.82 -7.95 8.00
CA LEU A 34 8.75 -9.41 7.85
C LEU A 34 7.31 -9.88 7.66
N TYR A 35 6.37 -9.19 8.26
CA TYR A 35 4.95 -9.28 7.97
C TYR A 35 4.31 -7.90 8.17
N SER A 36 3.16 -7.67 7.53
CA SER A 36 2.44 -6.41 7.64
C SER A 36 1.15 -6.63 8.42
N GLU A 37 0.87 -5.75 9.36
CA GLU A 37 -0.42 -5.65 10.05
C GLU A 37 -1.19 -4.42 9.60
N TYR A 38 -2.50 -4.42 9.89
CA TYR A 38 -3.39 -3.31 9.57
C TYR A 38 -3.09 -2.02 10.35
N VAL A 39 -2.35 -2.13 11.43
CA VAL A 39 -2.04 -1.03 12.33
C VAL A 39 -0.53 -0.88 12.39
N LEU A 40 -0.05 0.36 12.29
CA LEU A 40 1.36 0.65 12.52
C LEU A 40 1.74 0.22 13.94
N PRO A 41 2.92 -0.40 14.13
CA PRO A 41 3.42 -0.75 15.44
C PRO A 41 3.54 0.47 16.34
N ASP A 42 3.31 0.29 17.63
CA ASP A 42 3.55 1.30 18.64
C ASP A 42 5.04 1.63 18.72
N GLU A 43 5.38 2.79 19.24
CA GLU A 43 6.76 3.19 19.51
C GLU A 43 7.40 2.24 20.54
N THR A 44 8.69 1.98 20.39
CA THR A 44 9.47 1.24 21.39
C THR A 44 9.56 2.08 22.66
N PRO A 45 9.19 1.53 23.84
CA PRO A 45 9.30 2.26 25.10
C PRO A 45 10.72 2.75 25.36
N GLU A 46 10.86 3.87 26.06
CA GLU A 46 12.15 4.39 26.50
C GLU A 46 12.93 3.32 27.28
N TYR A 47 14.17 3.16 26.93
CA TYR A 47 15.08 2.24 27.56
C TYR A 47 16.47 2.87 27.68
N SER A 48 16.99 2.92 28.89
CA SER A 48 18.31 3.46 29.20
C SER A 48 19.16 2.38 29.91
N GLY A 49 19.61 1.39 29.17
CA GLY A 49 20.42 0.32 29.72
C GLY A 49 21.77 0.18 29.02
N GLU A 50 22.70 -0.51 29.65
CA GLU A 50 24.04 -0.82 29.11
C GLU A 50 23.99 -1.72 27.85
N GLU A 51 22.79 -2.16 27.45
CA GLU A 51 22.57 -3.13 26.38
C GLU A 51 22.21 -2.51 25.02
N VAL A 52 22.27 -1.19 24.92
CA VAL A 52 22.06 -0.47 23.66
C VAL A 52 23.34 -0.55 22.82
N ILE A 53 23.20 -0.99 21.57
CA ILE A 53 24.33 -1.04 20.63
C ILE A 53 24.65 0.38 20.15
N ASN A 54 25.89 0.83 20.34
CA ASN A 54 26.33 2.06 19.71
C ASN A 54 26.57 1.82 18.21
N PRO A 55 25.85 2.53 17.30
CA PRO A 55 25.99 2.35 15.86
C PRO A 55 27.42 2.58 15.33
N GLU A 56 28.22 3.41 16.00
CA GLU A 56 29.62 3.63 15.65
C GLU A 56 30.53 2.43 15.99
N GLN A 57 30.07 1.51 16.83
CA GLN A 57 30.76 0.27 17.17
C GLN A 57 30.37 -0.91 16.28
N VAL A 58 29.41 -0.73 15.40
CA VAL A 58 29.03 -1.75 14.41
C VAL A 58 30.04 -1.72 13.26
N ILE A 59 30.73 -2.84 13.05
CA ILE A 59 31.72 -2.98 11.99
C ILE A 59 31.15 -3.86 10.88
N ASP A 60 31.04 -3.32 9.67
CA ASP A 60 30.69 -4.10 8.50
C ASP A 60 31.88 -4.97 8.04
N LEU A 61 31.71 -6.28 8.12
CA LEU A 61 32.69 -7.28 7.72
C LEU A 61 32.35 -7.96 6.39
N THR A 62 31.34 -7.49 5.67
CA THR A 62 30.83 -8.12 4.43
C THR A 62 31.93 -8.30 3.40
N ALA A 63 32.80 -7.31 3.21
CA ALA A 63 33.91 -7.38 2.27
C ALA A 63 35.02 -8.37 2.67
N ARG A 64 35.04 -8.83 3.92
CA ARG A 64 36.03 -9.80 4.48
C ARG A 64 35.52 -11.23 4.46
N MET A 65 34.28 -11.45 4.03
CA MET A 65 33.69 -12.78 3.91
C MET A 65 33.99 -13.37 2.53
N GLY A 66 34.62 -14.54 2.52
CA GLY A 66 34.87 -15.31 1.31
C GLY A 66 33.59 -15.87 0.66
N LYS A 67 33.70 -16.31 -0.60
CA LYS A 67 32.55 -16.89 -1.34
C LYS A 67 32.03 -18.19 -0.74
N ASP A 68 32.87 -18.89 0.02
CA ASP A 68 32.55 -20.09 0.80
C ASP A 68 31.88 -19.78 2.15
N GLY A 69 31.77 -18.50 2.48
CA GLY A 69 31.21 -18.02 3.75
C GLY A 69 32.22 -18.00 4.90
N GLU A 70 33.50 -18.19 4.63
CA GLU A 70 34.58 -18.03 5.61
C GLU A 70 34.83 -16.53 5.88
N LEU A 71 34.88 -16.14 7.16
CA LEU A 71 35.20 -14.80 7.58
C LEU A 71 36.65 -14.76 8.08
N GLN A 72 37.49 -13.90 7.47
CA GLN A 72 38.85 -13.62 7.89
C GLN A 72 38.92 -12.20 8.43
N TRP A 73 39.12 -12.09 9.74
CA TRP A 73 39.14 -10.82 10.46
C TRP A 73 40.12 -10.83 11.62
N ASP A 74 41.00 -9.83 11.68
CA ASP A 74 41.81 -9.57 12.84
C ASP A 74 40.94 -8.92 13.91
N VAL A 75 40.56 -9.70 14.91
CA VAL A 75 39.62 -9.29 15.96
C VAL A 75 40.30 -8.30 16.90
N PRO A 76 39.77 -7.06 17.03
CA PRO A 76 40.29 -6.09 18.03
C PRO A 76 40.11 -6.61 19.46
N GLU A 77 40.85 -6.03 20.39
CA GLU A 77 40.70 -6.32 21.83
C GLU A 77 39.26 -6.02 22.29
N GLY A 78 38.64 -6.92 23.08
CA GLY A 78 37.28 -6.79 23.60
C GLY A 78 36.42 -8.02 23.36
N GLU A 79 35.16 -7.91 23.77
CA GLU A 79 34.14 -8.92 23.51
C GLU A 79 33.34 -8.54 22.25
N TRP A 80 33.30 -9.43 21.29
CA TRP A 80 32.66 -9.21 20.01
C TRP A 80 31.58 -10.23 19.74
N MET A 81 30.44 -9.77 19.16
CA MET A 81 29.39 -10.62 18.61
C MET A 81 29.40 -10.48 17.10
N VAL A 82 29.52 -11.60 16.39
CA VAL A 82 29.41 -11.63 14.93
C VAL A 82 27.96 -11.96 14.55
N LEU A 83 27.31 -11.06 13.85
CA LEU A 83 25.98 -11.25 13.29
C LEU A 83 26.10 -11.51 11.80
N ARG A 84 25.49 -12.58 11.31
CA ARG A 84 25.42 -12.90 9.87
C ARG A 84 24.02 -12.74 9.38
N PHE A 85 23.82 -11.81 8.45
CA PHE A 85 22.56 -11.59 7.76
C PHE A 85 22.57 -12.25 6.39
N GLY A 86 21.41 -12.68 5.96
CA GLY A 86 21.19 -13.21 4.63
C GLY A 86 19.72 -13.05 4.25
N HIS A 87 19.43 -13.07 2.97
CA HIS A 87 18.06 -13.07 2.49
C HIS A 87 17.76 -14.37 1.74
N VAL A 88 16.53 -14.81 1.84
CA VAL A 88 16.01 -16.03 1.19
C VAL A 88 14.66 -15.72 0.55
N PRO A 89 14.23 -16.52 -0.44
CA PRO A 89 12.86 -16.42 -0.94
C PRO A 89 11.86 -16.57 0.20
N THR A 90 10.81 -15.75 0.19
CA THR A 90 9.75 -15.79 1.21
C THR A 90 8.97 -17.11 1.22
N GLY A 91 9.06 -17.88 0.14
CA GLY A 91 8.22 -19.07 -0.08
C GLY A 91 6.76 -18.75 -0.42
N GLY A 92 6.41 -17.46 -0.48
CA GLY A 92 5.10 -17.02 -0.93
C GLY A 92 4.81 -17.53 -2.35
N VAL A 93 3.58 -18.01 -2.55
CA VAL A 93 3.13 -18.52 -3.85
C VAL A 93 1.90 -17.76 -4.31
N THR A 94 1.70 -17.71 -5.62
CA THR A 94 0.54 -17.06 -6.23
C THR A 94 -0.75 -17.62 -5.63
N LYS A 95 -1.60 -16.74 -5.11
CA LYS A 95 -2.93 -17.10 -4.59
C LYS A 95 -3.92 -17.34 -5.75
N HIS A 96 -4.99 -18.05 -5.44
CA HIS A 96 -6.11 -18.35 -6.37
C HIS A 96 -5.70 -19.09 -7.64
N SER A 97 -4.43 -19.45 -7.80
CA SER A 97 -3.96 -20.27 -8.91
C SER A 97 -4.31 -21.74 -8.71
N ARG A 98 -4.60 -22.46 -9.80
CA ARG A 98 -4.77 -23.91 -9.76
C ARG A 98 -3.50 -24.59 -9.26
N ALA A 99 -3.62 -25.74 -8.61
CA ALA A 99 -2.50 -26.42 -7.98
C ALA A 99 -1.30 -26.67 -8.92
N ASN A 100 -1.58 -26.97 -10.20
CA ASN A 100 -0.56 -27.18 -11.24
C ASN A 100 -0.01 -25.89 -11.87
N MET A 101 -0.49 -24.72 -11.45
CA MET A 101 -0.07 -23.41 -11.95
C MET A 101 0.50 -22.52 -10.83
N LYS A 102 0.62 -23.05 -9.61
CA LYS A 102 1.25 -22.34 -8.51
C LYS A 102 2.73 -22.17 -8.76
N GLY A 103 3.22 -20.95 -8.62
CA GLY A 103 4.62 -20.58 -8.67
C GLY A 103 4.99 -19.66 -7.51
N LEU A 104 6.27 -19.44 -7.31
CA LEU A 104 6.74 -18.44 -6.35
C LEU A 104 6.26 -17.04 -6.77
N GLU A 105 5.94 -16.24 -5.78
CA GLU A 105 5.58 -14.84 -5.99
C GLU A 105 6.79 -14.04 -6.52
N CYS A 106 6.51 -13.05 -7.35
CA CYS A 106 7.52 -12.16 -7.91
C CYS A 106 8.14 -11.28 -6.82
N ASP A 107 9.43 -11.02 -6.92
CA ASP A 107 10.11 -9.99 -6.12
C ASP A 107 9.62 -8.59 -6.55
N LYS A 108 8.77 -7.98 -5.72
CA LYS A 108 8.16 -6.67 -5.99
C LYS A 108 9.08 -5.49 -5.71
N LEU A 109 10.25 -5.74 -5.14
CA LEU A 109 11.27 -4.72 -4.90
C LEU A 109 12.23 -4.58 -6.11
N SER A 110 12.06 -5.43 -7.14
CA SER A 110 12.95 -5.53 -8.30
C SER A 110 12.25 -5.29 -9.63
N ALA A 111 12.68 -4.26 -10.36
CA ALA A 111 12.22 -4.01 -11.73
C ALA A 111 12.57 -5.16 -12.71
N VAL A 112 13.70 -5.85 -12.46
CA VAL A 112 14.10 -7.00 -13.26
C VAL A 112 13.11 -8.15 -13.08
N ALA A 113 12.69 -8.41 -11.84
CA ALA A 113 11.71 -9.46 -11.55
C ALA A 113 10.32 -9.10 -12.09
N ALA A 114 9.87 -7.85 -11.95
CA ALA A 114 8.62 -7.37 -12.52
C ALA A 114 8.60 -7.52 -14.05
N LYS A 115 9.71 -7.16 -14.71
CA LYS A 115 9.85 -7.35 -16.16
C LYS A 115 9.85 -8.84 -16.54
N ALA A 116 10.54 -9.67 -15.79
CA ALA A 116 10.55 -11.12 -16.04
C ALA A 116 9.16 -11.74 -15.91
N GLN A 117 8.36 -11.33 -14.92
CA GLN A 117 6.97 -11.74 -14.77
C GLN A 117 6.13 -11.31 -16.00
N PHE A 118 6.27 -10.07 -16.45
CA PHE A 118 5.57 -9.56 -17.61
C PHE A 118 5.96 -10.35 -18.87
N ASP A 119 7.25 -10.51 -19.15
CA ASP A 119 7.75 -11.16 -20.37
C ASP A 119 7.38 -12.65 -20.44
N ASN A 120 7.46 -13.37 -19.31
CA ASN A 120 7.27 -14.81 -19.30
C ASN A 120 5.81 -15.26 -19.09
N TYR A 121 4.90 -14.33 -18.80
CA TYR A 121 3.50 -14.66 -18.63
C TYR A 121 2.61 -13.78 -19.51
N PHE A 122 2.53 -12.50 -19.21
CA PHE A 122 1.56 -11.62 -19.82
C PHE A 122 1.86 -11.38 -21.31
N LYS A 123 3.13 -11.15 -21.64
CA LYS A 123 3.57 -10.93 -23.04
C LYS A 123 3.26 -12.12 -23.95
N LEU A 124 3.34 -13.35 -23.45
CA LEU A 124 3.01 -14.56 -24.23
C LEU A 124 1.52 -14.58 -24.62
N ILE A 125 0.65 -14.19 -23.69
CA ILE A 125 -0.79 -14.07 -23.94
C ILE A 125 -1.06 -12.95 -24.95
N LEU A 126 -0.45 -11.80 -24.72
CA LEU A 126 -0.60 -10.63 -25.57
C LEU A 126 -0.19 -10.92 -27.02
N ASP A 127 0.98 -11.51 -27.22
CA ASP A 127 1.49 -11.85 -28.54
C ASP A 127 0.59 -12.88 -29.25
N THR A 128 0.11 -13.88 -28.51
CA THR A 128 -0.79 -14.91 -29.05
C THR A 128 -2.11 -14.33 -29.50
N LEU A 129 -2.73 -13.47 -28.68
CA LEU A 129 -4.01 -12.85 -29.01
C LEU A 129 -3.87 -11.81 -30.13
N ASN A 130 -2.78 -11.06 -30.15
CA ASN A 130 -2.51 -10.12 -31.25
C ASN A 130 -2.33 -10.87 -32.58
N ALA A 131 -1.62 -12.00 -32.61
CA ALA A 131 -1.48 -12.83 -33.79
C ALA A 131 -2.81 -13.43 -34.26
N ALA A 132 -3.74 -13.66 -33.34
CA ALA A 132 -5.09 -14.14 -33.65
C ALA A 132 -6.06 -13.01 -34.06
N GLY A 133 -5.61 -11.75 -34.14
CA GLY A 133 -6.47 -10.60 -34.46
C GLY A 133 -7.44 -10.21 -33.31
N CYS A 134 -7.17 -10.65 -32.08
CA CYS A 134 -7.97 -10.39 -30.89
C CYS A 134 -7.16 -9.57 -29.84
N PRO A 135 -6.80 -8.30 -30.14
CA PRO A 135 -5.90 -7.54 -29.28
C PRO A 135 -6.49 -7.30 -27.88
N LEU A 136 -5.71 -7.56 -26.84
CA LEU A 136 -6.04 -7.21 -25.47
C LEU A 136 -6.15 -5.68 -25.33
N LYS A 137 -7.06 -5.25 -24.43
CA LYS A 137 -7.26 -3.83 -24.09
C LYS A 137 -6.58 -3.45 -22.77
N GLY A 138 -6.39 -4.40 -21.87
CA GLY A 138 -5.81 -4.12 -20.56
C GLY A 138 -5.32 -5.35 -19.83
N LEU A 139 -4.51 -5.08 -18.83
CA LEU A 139 -4.06 -5.99 -17.79
C LEU A 139 -4.72 -5.55 -16.48
N THR A 140 -5.36 -6.47 -15.79
CA THR A 140 -5.86 -6.25 -14.43
C THR A 140 -5.03 -7.05 -13.45
N MET A 141 -4.62 -6.39 -12.37
CA MET A 141 -3.93 -7.00 -11.24
C MET A 141 -4.81 -6.85 -10.01
N ASP A 142 -5.16 -7.97 -9.44
CA ASP A 142 -5.88 -8.10 -8.19
C ASP A 142 -5.01 -7.73 -7.00
N SER A 143 -5.59 -7.75 -5.79
CA SER A 143 -4.88 -7.41 -4.56
C SER A 143 -3.67 -8.32 -4.29
N GLN A 144 -2.61 -7.73 -3.73
CA GLN A 144 -1.43 -8.49 -3.31
C GLN A 144 -1.72 -9.23 -2.01
N GLU A 145 -1.78 -10.56 -2.07
CA GLU A 145 -2.13 -11.40 -0.93
C GLU A 145 -1.10 -12.49 -0.58
N ALA A 146 0.06 -12.48 -1.21
CA ALA A 146 1.05 -13.55 -1.06
C ALA A 146 2.10 -13.33 0.05
N GLY A 147 1.83 -12.42 0.98
CA GLY A 147 2.71 -12.13 2.11
C GLY A 147 3.67 -10.95 1.87
N SER A 148 4.42 -10.63 2.92
CA SER A 148 5.35 -9.50 2.92
C SER A 148 6.68 -9.86 2.25
N GLN A 149 7.35 -8.82 1.73
CA GLN A 149 8.69 -8.87 1.17
C GLN A 149 9.45 -7.65 1.71
N ASN A 150 10.64 -7.84 2.25
CA ASN A 150 11.36 -6.77 2.91
C ASN A 150 12.82 -6.59 2.44
N TRP A 151 13.28 -7.41 1.50
CA TRP A 151 14.63 -7.35 0.97
C TRP A 151 14.72 -7.79 -0.48
N THR A 152 15.69 -7.23 -1.22
CA THR A 152 16.06 -7.62 -2.57
C THR A 152 17.55 -7.40 -2.80
N ALA A 153 18.10 -7.96 -3.87
CA ALA A 153 19.48 -7.71 -4.25
C ALA A 153 19.73 -6.21 -4.52
N GLY A 154 20.71 -5.63 -3.84
CA GLY A 154 21.05 -4.21 -3.94
C GLY A 154 20.16 -3.27 -3.14
N TYR A 155 19.37 -3.81 -2.21
CA TYR A 155 18.52 -3.03 -1.31
C TYR A 155 19.32 -1.98 -0.53
N GLU A 156 20.55 -2.30 -0.11
CA GLU A 156 21.46 -1.42 0.62
C GLU A 156 21.77 -0.13 -0.16
N LYS A 157 21.94 -0.27 -1.48
CA LYS A 157 22.20 0.87 -2.38
C LYS A 157 20.98 1.76 -2.52
N GLU A 158 19.80 1.17 -2.70
CA GLU A 158 18.53 1.90 -2.77
C GLU A 158 18.25 2.61 -1.43
N PHE A 159 18.51 1.94 -0.32
CA PHE A 159 18.36 2.53 1.01
C PHE A 159 19.29 3.74 1.20
N LEU A 160 20.60 3.58 0.95
CA LEU A 160 21.57 4.66 1.05
C LEU A 160 21.20 5.86 0.18
N GLN A 161 20.78 5.61 -1.07
CA GLN A 161 20.38 6.66 -2.00
C GLN A 161 19.16 7.46 -1.51
N ARG A 162 18.20 6.79 -0.87
CA ARG A 162 16.93 7.39 -0.44
C ARG A 162 17.00 7.99 0.94
N ARG A 163 17.72 7.33 1.86
CA ARG A 163 17.76 7.71 3.29
C ARG A 163 19.02 8.47 3.67
N GLY A 164 20.10 8.34 2.90
CA GLY A 164 21.33 9.13 3.06
C GLY A 164 22.30 8.62 4.11
N TYR A 165 22.05 7.42 4.69
CA TYR A 165 22.95 6.81 5.66
C TYR A 165 23.12 5.31 5.42
N ASP A 166 24.19 4.72 6.01
CA ASP A 166 24.55 3.32 5.81
C ASP A 166 23.65 2.39 6.65
N ILE A 167 22.91 1.51 5.99
CA ILE A 167 22.04 0.53 6.62
C ILE A 167 22.79 -0.46 7.52
N HIS A 168 24.06 -0.77 7.21
CA HIS A 168 24.83 -1.81 7.92
C HIS A 168 24.97 -1.50 9.40
N ARG A 169 25.03 -0.22 9.78
CA ARG A 169 25.12 0.21 11.18
C ARG A 169 23.88 -0.17 12.01
N TYR A 170 22.73 -0.34 11.35
CA TYR A 170 21.45 -0.61 11.99
C TYR A 170 20.92 -2.04 11.75
N LEU A 171 21.65 -2.87 11.00
CA LEU A 171 21.24 -4.27 10.78
C LEU A 171 20.99 -5.06 12.07
N PRO A 172 21.72 -4.84 13.21
CA PRO A 172 21.40 -5.52 14.46
C PRO A 172 19.94 -5.33 14.92
N ALA A 173 19.29 -4.22 14.53
CA ALA A 173 17.88 -3.98 14.83
C ALA A 173 16.95 -5.02 14.18
N LEU A 174 17.35 -5.61 13.04
CA LEU A 174 16.60 -6.72 12.40
C LEU A 174 16.58 -8.01 13.22
N MET A 175 17.30 -8.06 14.32
CA MET A 175 17.25 -9.11 15.35
C MET A 175 16.61 -8.61 16.65
N GLY A 176 16.02 -7.42 16.60
CA GLY A 176 15.37 -6.78 17.72
C GLY A 176 16.29 -6.05 18.68
N TYR A 177 17.59 -5.91 18.39
CA TYR A 177 18.48 -5.09 19.24
C TYR A 177 18.10 -3.61 19.12
N ILE A 178 18.27 -2.88 20.23
CA ILE A 178 18.18 -1.43 20.23
C ILE A 178 19.53 -0.88 19.79
N VAL A 179 19.55 -0.08 18.73
CA VAL A 179 20.76 0.53 18.16
C VAL A 179 20.64 2.05 18.31
N GLY A 180 21.63 2.69 18.93
CA GLY A 180 21.62 4.11 19.27
C GLY A 180 20.67 4.41 20.43
N SER A 181 19.40 4.47 20.13
CA SER A 181 18.33 4.64 21.10
C SER A 181 17.07 3.92 20.60
N PRO A 182 16.02 3.77 21.42
CA PRO A 182 14.70 3.33 20.95
C PRO A 182 14.17 4.17 19.78
N GLU A 183 14.33 5.47 19.85
CA GLU A 183 13.90 6.42 18.81
C GLU A 183 14.69 6.25 17.52
N GLU A 184 16.01 6.14 17.58
CA GLU A 184 16.85 5.88 16.41
C GLU A 184 16.52 4.54 15.78
N THR A 185 16.28 3.50 16.59
CA THR A 185 15.90 2.17 16.12
C THR A 185 14.55 2.21 15.41
N ASP A 186 13.55 2.89 15.98
CA ASP A 186 12.23 3.04 15.37
C ASP A 186 12.30 3.90 14.09
N GLY A 187 13.15 4.93 14.10
CA GLY A 187 13.43 5.75 12.93
C GLY A 187 14.11 4.98 11.79
N PHE A 188 15.02 4.07 12.12
CA PHE A 188 15.59 3.13 11.14
C PHE A 188 14.52 2.21 10.54
N PHE A 189 13.65 1.63 11.36
CA PHE A 189 12.56 0.78 10.88
C PHE A 189 11.55 1.55 10.03
N TYR A 190 11.28 2.81 10.38
CA TYR A 190 10.48 3.71 9.54
C TYR A 190 11.10 3.84 8.15
N ASP A 191 12.38 4.20 8.08
CA ASP A 191 13.12 4.40 6.83
C ASP A 191 13.21 3.11 6.01
N MET A 192 13.33 1.97 6.67
CA MET A 192 13.31 0.66 6.01
C MET A 192 11.96 0.39 5.36
N ARG A 193 10.86 0.53 6.10
CA ARG A 193 9.51 0.33 5.56
C ARG A 193 9.18 1.33 4.44
N ARG A 194 9.57 2.59 4.60
CA ARG A 194 9.36 3.59 3.54
C ARG A 194 10.15 3.24 2.29
N THR A 195 11.39 2.72 2.42
CA THR A 195 12.18 2.25 1.27
C THR A 195 11.51 1.08 0.57
N ILE A 196 10.99 0.10 1.32
CA ILE A 196 10.22 -1.03 0.76
C ILE A 196 9.03 -0.49 -0.05
N ALA A 197 8.24 0.41 0.54
CA ALA A 197 7.05 0.96 -0.12
C ALA A 197 7.39 1.75 -1.40
N ASP A 198 8.46 2.54 -1.37
CA ASP A 198 8.96 3.24 -2.55
C ASP A 198 9.36 2.25 -3.67
N LEU A 199 10.09 1.18 -3.30
CA LEU A 199 10.51 0.17 -4.27
C LEU A 199 9.32 -0.61 -4.85
N VAL A 200 8.36 -1.03 -4.01
CA VAL A 200 7.13 -1.67 -4.48
C VAL A 200 6.42 -0.77 -5.49
N SER A 201 6.25 0.50 -5.16
CA SER A 201 5.58 1.45 -6.04
C SER A 201 6.33 1.64 -7.36
N GLU A 202 7.63 1.95 -7.30
CA GLU A 202 8.42 2.31 -8.49
C GLU A 202 8.88 1.09 -9.30
N LYS A 203 9.42 0.05 -8.61
CA LYS A 203 10.04 -1.09 -9.30
C LYS A 203 9.01 -2.12 -9.76
N TYR A 204 7.88 -2.25 -9.06
CA TYR A 204 6.84 -3.18 -9.48
C TYR A 204 5.76 -2.47 -10.30
N TYR A 205 4.95 -1.61 -9.67
CA TYR A 205 3.84 -0.95 -10.38
C TYR A 205 4.31 -0.01 -11.49
N GLY A 206 5.35 0.79 -11.23
CA GLY A 206 5.92 1.68 -12.25
C GLY A 206 6.52 0.93 -13.43
N THR A 207 7.20 -0.20 -13.21
CA THR A 207 7.73 -1.04 -14.28
C THR A 207 6.61 -1.66 -15.10
N LEU A 208 5.59 -2.23 -14.45
CA LEU A 208 4.46 -2.84 -15.15
C LEU A 208 3.64 -1.80 -15.93
N ASP A 209 3.41 -0.61 -15.37
CA ASP A 209 2.77 0.49 -16.08
C ASP A 209 3.52 0.86 -17.36
N SER A 210 4.84 1.02 -17.25
CA SER A 210 5.69 1.32 -18.41
C SER A 210 5.60 0.25 -19.50
N LEU A 211 5.63 -1.03 -19.12
CA LEU A 211 5.53 -2.16 -20.05
C LEU A 211 4.15 -2.24 -20.69
N CYS A 212 3.08 -2.01 -19.94
CA CYS A 212 1.71 -1.96 -20.45
C CYS A 212 1.53 -0.80 -21.45
N ARG A 213 2.04 0.39 -21.13
CA ARG A 213 2.02 1.54 -22.07
C ARG A 213 2.77 1.25 -23.36
N GLN A 214 3.95 0.62 -23.27
CA GLN A 214 4.72 0.20 -24.45
C GLN A 214 3.98 -0.83 -25.30
N ALA A 215 3.21 -1.71 -24.66
CA ALA A 215 2.37 -2.72 -25.31
C ALA A 215 1.03 -2.16 -25.83
N GLY A 216 0.69 -0.90 -25.53
CA GLY A 216 -0.58 -0.27 -25.92
C GLY A 216 -1.80 -0.80 -25.19
N VAL A 217 -1.62 -1.28 -23.96
CA VAL A 217 -2.70 -1.80 -23.11
C VAL A 217 -2.84 -0.98 -21.82
N ASP A 218 -4.06 -0.86 -21.32
CA ASP A 218 -4.34 -0.24 -20.02
C ASP A 218 -3.83 -1.14 -18.89
N PHE A 219 -3.42 -0.53 -17.77
CA PHE A 219 -3.07 -1.24 -16.55
C PHE A 219 -4.01 -0.82 -15.41
N THR A 220 -4.70 -1.79 -14.83
CA THR A 220 -5.61 -1.63 -13.67
C THR A 220 -5.04 -2.41 -12.50
N ALA A 221 -5.04 -1.83 -11.29
CA ALA A 221 -4.56 -2.56 -10.11
C ALA A 221 -5.23 -2.11 -8.81
N GLN A 222 -5.42 -3.07 -7.90
CA GLN A 222 -5.86 -2.86 -6.52
C GLN A 222 -4.72 -2.51 -5.57
N ALA A 223 -3.47 -2.62 -6.00
CA ALA A 223 -2.26 -2.51 -5.18
C ALA A 223 -2.22 -3.59 -4.08
N SER A 224 -1.96 -3.27 -2.81
CA SER A 224 -2.04 -4.28 -1.75
C SER A 224 -3.48 -4.60 -1.33
N GLY A 225 -4.47 -3.88 -1.84
CA GLY A 225 -5.89 -4.11 -1.58
C GLY A 225 -6.24 -4.15 -0.09
N ASN A 226 -7.29 -4.89 0.22
CA ASN A 226 -7.77 -5.09 1.59
C ASN A 226 -6.83 -5.96 2.46
N GLY A 227 -6.13 -6.90 1.84
CA GLY A 227 -5.41 -7.97 2.53
C GLY A 227 -4.14 -7.54 3.26
N LEU A 228 -3.53 -6.46 2.88
CA LEU A 228 -2.35 -5.82 3.49
C LEU A 228 -1.23 -6.74 3.93
N ASN A 229 -0.90 -7.64 3.08
CA ASN A 229 0.20 -8.54 3.36
C ASN A 229 1.55 -8.00 2.88
N LEU A 230 1.60 -6.78 2.38
CA LEU A 230 2.78 -6.14 1.82
C LEU A 230 2.99 -4.74 2.44
N VAL A 231 4.22 -4.41 2.77
CA VAL A 231 4.60 -3.04 3.14
C VAL A 231 4.60 -2.18 1.88
N ALA A 232 3.55 -1.41 1.68
CA ALA A 232 3.36 -0.58 0.49
C ALA A 232 2.73 0.77 0.84
N ASP A 233 2.83 1.71 -0.09
CA ASP A 233 2.00 2.91 -0.15
C ASP A 233 0.98 2.70 -1.26
N ASN A 234 -0.26 2.39 -0.87
CA ASN A 234 -1.32 2.08 -1.82
C ASN A 234 -1.66 3.26 -2.75
N PHE A 235 -1.61 4.48 -2.23
CA PHE A 235 -1.90 5.67 -3.04
C PHE A 235 -0.81 5.90 -4.09
N GLN A 236 0.47 5.81 -3.70
CA GLN A 236 1.58 5.94 -4.61
C GLN A 236 1.60 4.82 -5.67
N ALA A 237 1.32 3.57 -5.26
CA ALA A 237 1.20 2.43 -6.17
C ALA A 237 0.05 2.62 -7.17
N LYS A 238 -1.14 3.02 -6.70
CA LYS A 238 -2.30 3.34 -7.54
C LYS A 238 -2.06 4.56 -8.43
N GLY A 239 -1.15 5.45 -8.07
CA GLY A 239 -0.73 6.58 -8.89
C GLY A 239 -0.07 6.19 -10.21
N TRP A 240 0.61 5.06 -10.28
CA TRP A 240 1.23 4.56 -11.51
C TRP A 240 0.22 4.04 -12.52
N VAL A 241 -0.80 3.31 -12.08
CA VAL A 241 -1.73 2.62 -12.99
C VAL A 241 -2.69 3.58 -13.69
N GLN A 242 -3.19 3.21 -14.87
CA GLN A 242 -4.16 4.04 -15.60
C GLN A 242 -5.52 4.04 -14.91
N LYS A 243 -5.89 2.91 -14.28
CA LYS A 243 -7.17 2.74 -13.59
C LYS A 243 -6.92 2.24 -12.17
N PRO A 244 -6.77 3.15 -11.19
CA PRO A 244 -6.79 2.79 -9.79
C PRO A 244 -8.04 1.99 -9.47
N GLN A 245 -7.89 0.83 -8.80
CA GLN A 245 -9.00 -0.05 -8.46
C GLN A 245 -9.08 -0.24 -6.94
N GLY A 246 -10.31 -0.23 -6.43
CA GLY A 246 -10.69 -0.68 -5.11
C GLY A 246 -11.60 -1.88 -5.18
N GLU A 247 -12.25 -2.24 -4.06
CA GLU A 247 -13.15 -3.39 -3.97
C GLU A 247 -14.34 -3.07 -3.06
N PHE A 248 -15.52 -3.59 -3.41
CA PHE A 248 -16.66 -3.65 -2.49
C PHE A 248 -17.48 -4.93 -2.68
N TRP A 249 -18.07 -5.38 -1.58
CA TRP A 249 -18.73 -6.68 -1.49
C TRP A 249 -20.25 -6.60 -1.66
N GLY A 250 -20.86 -7.72 -2.03
CA GLY A 250 -22.29 -7.78 -2.37
C GLY A 250 -23.23 -7.59 -1.19
N HIS A 251 -22.89 -8.07 -0.01
CA HIS A 251 -23.79 -8.16 1.13
C HIS A 251 -23.47 -7.21 2.29
N HIS A 252 -22.44 -6.40 2.16
CA HIS A 252 -22.14 -5.30 3.08
C HIS A 252 -21.11 -4.34 2.49
N VAL A 253 -21.25 -3.11 2.89
CA VAL A 253 -20.29 -2.06 2.54
C VAL A 253 -19.05 -2.19 3.44
N HIS A 254 -18.45 -3.38 3.48
CA HIS A 254 -17.11 -3.49 4.03
C HIS A 254 -16.16 -2.88 3.03
N GLY A 255 -15.38 -1.93 3.47
CA GLY A 255 -14.33 -1.38 2.66
C GLY A 255 -14.73 -0.15 1.83
N SER A 256 -15.62 0.70 2.33
CA SER A 256 -15.78 2.05 1.77
C SER A 256 -14.43 2.77 1.65
N TYR A 257 -13.48 2.42 2.49
CA TYR A 257 -12.11 2.92 2.43
C TYR A 257 -11.38 2.51 1.15
N ASP A 258 -11.52 1.29 0.67
CA ASP A 258 -10.77 0.82 -0.51
C ASP A 258 -11.28 1.48 -1.79
N ILE A 259 -12.61 1.65 -1.94
CA ILE A 259 -13.18 2.41 -3.05
C ILE A 259 -12.85 3.91 -2.96
N LYS A 260 -12.85 4.50 -1.76
CA LYS A 260 -12.45 5.91 -1.57
C LYS A 260 -10.95 6.10 -1.79
N GLU A 261 -10.13 5.12 -1.43
CA GLU A 261 -8.70 5.12 -1.73
C GLU A 261 -8.44 5.13 -3.25
N ALA A 262 -9.15 4.28 -4.01
CA ALA A 262 -9.04 4.25 -5.46
C ALA A 262 -9.53 5.56 -6.11
N ALA A 263 -10.63 6.12 -5.63
CA ALA A 263 -11.15 7.41 -6.07
C ALA A 263 -10.17 8.55 -5.77
N SER A 264 -9.65 8.62 -4.53
CA SER A 264 -8.64 9.62 -4.14
C SER A 264 -7.38 9.51 -5.00
N ALA A 265 -6.87 8.30 -5.23
CA ALA A 265 -5.72 8.10 -6.11
C ALA A 265 -6.02 8.56 -7.55
N ALA A 266 -7.21 8.26 -8.08
CA ALA A 266 -7.62 8.73 -9.40
C ALA A 266 -7.65 10.26 -9.49
N HIS A 267 -8.28 10.92 -8.54
CA HIS A 267 -8.39 12.37 -8.47
C HIS A 267 -7.01 13.05 -8.36
N ILE A 268 -6.20 12.59 -7.42
CA ILE A 268 -4.89 13.18 -7.09
C ILE A 268 -3.87 12.98 -8.20
N TYR A 269 -3.88 11.82 -8.87
CA TYR A 269 -2.95 11.53 -9.97
C TYR A 269 -3.53 11.83 -11.36
N GLY A 270 -4.67 12.52 -11.44
CA GLY A 270 -5.28 12.99 -12.68
C GLY A 270 -5.77 11.85 -13.58
N LYS A 271 -6.25 10.75 -12.96
CA LYS A 271 -6.82 9.63 -13.70
C LYS A 271 -8.31 9.86 -13.93
N ARG A 272 -8.78 9.54 -15.13
CA ARG A 272 -10.18 9.72 -15.49
C ARG A 272 -11.10 8.64 -14.89
N ILE A 273 -10.54 7.46 -14.60
CA ILE A 273 -11.29 6.30 -14.15
C ILE A 273 -10.81 5.90 -12.76
N ALA A 274 -11.77 5.85 -11.83
CA ALA A 274 -11.68 5.17 -10.56
C ALA A 274 -12.50 3.89 -10.67
N SER A 275 -11.83 2.74 -10.65
CA SER A 275 -12.45 1.43 -10.83
C SER A 275 -12.69 0.76 -9.48
N ALA A 276 -13.62 -0.20 -9.44
CA ALA A 276 -13.76 -1.11 -8.32
C ALA A 276 -14.08 -2.52 -8.80
N GLU A 277 -13.45 -3.52 -8.19
CA GLU A 277 -14.02 -4.85 -8.13
C GLU A 277 -15.34 -4.74 -7.38
N ALA A 278 -16.41 -5.16 -8.02
CA ALA A 278 -17.76 -4.79 -7.61
C ALA A 278 -18.62 -6.01 -7.32
N PHE A 279 -19.39 -5.94 -6.25
CA PHE A 279 -20.34 -6.97 -5.86
C PHE A 279 -19.68 -8.31 -5.55
N THR A 280 -18.45 -8.29 -5.04
CA THR A 280 -17.70 -9.49 -4.66
C THR A 280 -18.54 -10.33 -3.71
N ASP A 281 -18.67 -11.60 -4.05
CA ASP A 281 -19.45 -12.59 -3.27
C ASP A 281 -20.97 -12.24 -3.13
N VAL A 282 -21.56 -11.55 -4.13
CA VAL A 282 -23.01 -11.29 -4.15
C VAL A 282 -23.79 -12.60 -4.14
N ARG A 283 -24.82 -12.70 -3.30
CA ARG A 283 -25.54 -13.93 -3.01
C ARG A 283 -26.77 -14.09 -3.93
N TYR A 284 -27.26 -15.33 -4.05
CA TYR A 284 -28.42 -15.65 -4.86
C TYR A 284 -29.74 -15.01 -4.37
N ASP A 285 -29.81 -14.62 -3.11
CA ASP A 285 -30.94 -13.97 -2.47
C ASP A 285 -30.87 -12.43 -2.49
N GLU A 286 -29.79 -11.86 -3.02
CA GLU A 286 -29.64 -10.41 -3.14
C GLU A 286 -30.27 -9.90 -4.45
N SER A 287 -31.17 -8.93 -4.29
CA SER A 287 -31.90 -8.31 -5.40
C SER A 287 -31.07 -7.25 -6.12
N PHE A 288 -31.44 -6.93 -7.36
CA PHE A 288 -30.87 -5.79 -8.08
C PHE A 288 -31.13 -4.44 -7.41
N ALA A 289 -32.14 -4.33 -6.55
CA ALA A 289 -32.38 -3.13 -5.75
C ALA A 289 -31.30 -2.95 -4.67
N GLU A 290 -30.93 -4.03 -3.97
CA GLU A 290 -29.84 -4.02 -3.00
C GLU A 290 -28.51 -3.75 -3.68
N MET A 291 -28.21 -4.44 -4.79
CA MET A 291 -27.01 -4.16 -5.58
C MET A 291 -26.96 -2.71 -6.08
N LYS A 292 -28.13 -2.13 -6.46
CA LYS A 292 -28.18 -0.72 -6.84
C LYS A 292 -27.82 0.21 -5.70
N ASN A 293 -28.27 -0.06 -4.50
CA ASN A 293 -27.91 0.73 -3.32
C ASN A 293 -26.40 0.71 -3.06
N LEU A 294 -25.76 -0.46 -3.19
CA LEU A 294 -24.31 -0.59 -3.09
C LEU A 294 -23.58 0.16 -4.19
N ALA A 295 -24.08 0.08 -5.42
CA ALA A 295 -23.54 0.81 -6.56
C ALA A 295 -23.63 2.33 -6.37
N ASP A 296 -24.79 2.82 -5.93
CA ASP A 296 -25.01 4.24 -5.67
C ASP A 296 -24.08 4.76 -4.58
N TYR A 297 -23.85 3.96 -3.54
CA TYR A 297 -22.87 4.25 -2.50
C TYR A 297 -21.44 4.33 -3.08
N ALA A 298 -21.05 3.38 -3.94
CA ALA A 298 -19.74 3.41 -4.56
C ALA A 298 -19.55 4.63 -5.48
N TYR A 299 -20.59 5.02 -6.22
CA TYR A 299 -20.59 6.25 -7.00
C TYR A 299 -20.45 7.49 -6.12
N ALA A 300 -21.13 7.55 -4.98
CA ALA A 300 -21.00 8.66 -4.03
C ALA A 300 -19.58 8.80 -3.48
N PHE A 301 -18.80 7.71 -3.41
CA PHE A 301 -17.40 7.71 -3.05
C PHE A 301 -16.43 8.00 -4.21
N GLY A 302 -16.95 8.28 -5.42
CA GLY A 302 -16.16 8.70 -6.58
C GLY A 302 -15.77 7.60 -7.56
N VAL A 303 -16.15 6.34 -7.31
CA VAL A 303 -15.94 5.24 -8.28
C VAL A 303 -16.80 5.49 -9.53
N ASN A 304 -16.29 5.19 -10.71
CA ASN A 304 -16.99 5.40 -11.97
C ASN A 304 -16.80 4.26 -13.00
N GLU A 305 -16.25 3.13 -12.56
CA GLU A 305 -16.15 1.89 -13.33
C GLU A 305 -16.29 0.69 -12.39
N PHE A 306 -17.15 -0.26 -12.76
CA PHE A 306 -17.30 -1.52 -12.04
C PHE A 306 -16.74 -2.69 -12.85
N VAL A 307 -15.88 -3.49 -12.22
CA VAL A 307 -15.43 -4.79 -12.68
C VAL A 307 -16.15 -5.83 -11.82
N VAL A 308 -17.18 -6.43 -12.37
CA VAL A 308 -18.10 -7.27 -11.59
C VAL A 308 -17.42 -8.59 -11.20
N CYS A 309 -17.36 -8.87 -9.93
CA CYS A 309 -16.83 -10.11 -9.37
C CYS A 309 -17.97 -10.98 -8.78
N ALA A 310 -18.35 -12.09 -9.38
CA ALA A 310 -17.90 -12.58 -10.68
C ALA A 310 -19.03 -13.40 -11.31
N SER A 311 -18.80 -13.84 -12.52
CA SER A 311 -19.68 -14.82 -13.16
C SER A 311 -18.93 -16.12 -13.38
N ALA A 312 -19.44 -17.23 -12.87
CA ALA A 312 -18.86 -18.53 -13.13
C ALA A 312 -19.13 -18.97 -14.59
N TYR A 313 -18.10 -19.52 -15.23
CA TYR A 313 -18.26 -20.09 -16.56
C TYR A 313 -19.26 -21.25 -16.55
N GLN A 314 -20.32 -21.15 -17.36
CA GLN A 314 -21.44 -22.09 -17.44
C GLN A 314 -21.43 -22.83 -18.80
N PRO A 315 -20.57 -23.87 -18.98
CA PRO A 315 -20.45 -24.53 -20.28
C PRO A 315 -21.64 -25.45 -20.63
N TRP A 316 -22.38 -25.88 -19.60
CA TRP A 316 -23.51 -26.82 -19.78
C TRP A 316 -24.84 -26.06 -19.77
N LEU A 317 -25.72 -26.41 -20.70
CA LEU A 317 -27.07 -25.85 -20.79
C LEU A 317 -28.08 -26.62 -19.94
N ASP A 318 -27.80 -27.86 -19.64
CA ASP A 318 -28.67 -28.85 -19.00
C ASP A 318 -28.41 -29.06 -17.51
N LYS A 319 -27.45 -28.30 -16.93
CA LYS A 319 -27.08 -28.41 -15.52
C LYS A 319 -27.47 -27.17 -14.72
N ILE A 320 -28.26 -27.38 -13.67
CA ILE A 320 -28.69 -26.33 -12.73
C ILE A 320 -28.35 -26.80 -11.31
N PRO A 321 -27.69 -25.96 -10.50
CA PRO A 321 -27.29 -24.58 -10.74
C PRO A 321 -26.05 -24.42 -11.63
N GLY A 322 -25.47 -25.49 -12.16
CA GLY A 322 -24.24 -25.45 -12.96
C GLY A 322 -22.99 -25.20 -12.12
N SER A 323 -22.05 -24.41 -12.64
CA SER A 323 -20.84 -24.03 -11.90
C SER A 323 -21.13 -22.88 -10.96
N THR A 324 -20.89 -23.09 -9.65
CA THR A 324 -21.13 -22.09 -8.58
C THR A 324 -19.85 -21.51 -8.02
N GLY A 325 -18.67 -21.82 -8.62
CA GLY A 325 -17.39 -21.30 -8.14
C GLY A 325 -16.90 -21.89 -6.81
N GLY A 326 -17.30 -23.15 -6.51
CA GLY A 326 -16.77 -23.88 -5.34
C GLY A 326 -17.23 -23.35 -3.97
N GLY A 327 -18.46 -22.86 -3.89
CA GLY A 327 -19.05 -22.35 -2.65
C GLY A 327 -19.08 -20.81 -2.58
N ARG A 328 -18.45 -20.12 -3.51
CA ARG A 328 -18.67 -18.69 -3.73
C ARG A 328 -19.96 -18.49 -4.51
N HIS A 329 -20.71 -17.47 -4.16
CA HIS A 329 -22.04 -17.22 -4.73
C HIS A 329 -21.94 -16.44 -6.05
N TYR A 330 -21.45 -17.06 -7.12
CA TYR A 330 -21.42 -16.42 -8.44
C TYR A 330 -22.78 -16.47 -9.11
N CYS A 331 -23.69 -15.60 -8.65
CA CYS A 331 -25.09 -15.62 -9.03
C CYS A 331 -25.39 -14.83 -10.32
N LEU A 332 -24.46 -14.04 -10.84
CA LEU A 332 -24.69 -13.19 -12.01
C LEU A 332 -24.53 -14.00 -13.31
N ASN A 333 -25.46 -14.90 -13.55
CA ASN A 333 -25.47 -15.77 -14.73
C ASN A 333 -26.90 -16.22 -15.07
N ARG A 334 -27.09 -16.87 -16.25
CA ARG A 334 -28.35 -17.33 -16.78
C ARG A 334 -29.11 -18.34 -15.90
N ASN A 335 -28.46 -19.00 -14.95
CA ASN A 335 -29.12 -19.96 -14.06
C ASN A 335 -29.75 -19.28 -12.83
N ASN A 336 -29.57 -17.97 -12.68
CA ASN A 336 -30.28 -17.17 -11.69
C ASN A 336 -31.66 -16.79 -12.22
N THR A 337 -32.68 -17.02 -11.44
CA THR A 337 -34.10 -16.82 -11.87
C THR A 337 -34.44 -15.37 -12.24
N PHE A 338 -33.75 -14.39 -11.72
CA PHE A 338 -33.98 -12.97 -12.03
C PHE A 338 -32.97 -12.40 -13.07
N TRP A 339 -32.08 -13.21 -13.63
CA TRP A 339 -31.10 -12.74 -14.62
C TRP A 339 -31.72 -12.10 -15.84
N GLU A 340 -32.80 -12.65 -16.34
CA GLU A 340 -33.57 -12.12 -17.51
C GLU A 340 -34.05 -10.67 -17.29
N TYR A 341 -34.23 -10.27 -16.04
CA TYR A 341 -34.66 -8.92 -15.65
C TYR A 341 -33.50 -7.98 -15.33
N SER A 342 -32.23 -8.38 -15.53
CA SER A 342 -31.04 -7.62 -15.14
C SER A 342 -30.76 -6.39 -16.00
N ARG A 343 -31.29 -6.35 -17.26
CA ARG A 343 -30.96 -5.29 -18.22
C ARG A 343 -31.21 -3.86 -17.71
N PRO A 344 -32.34 -3.51 -17.07
CA PRO A 344 -32.53 -2.16 -16.54
C PRO A 344 -31.48 -1.76 -15.51
N PHE A 345 -31.00 -2.71 -14.69
CA PHE A 345 -29.91 -2.48 -13.74
C PHE A 345 -28.59 -2.13 -14.46
N TRP A 346 -28.20 -2.92 -15.47
CA TRP A 346 -26.97 -2.67 -16.22
C TRP A 346 -27.03 -1.39 -17.06
N ASP A 347 -28.20 -1.08 -17.65
CA ASP A 347 -28.44 0.17 -18.38
C ASP A 347 -28.30 1.39 -17.43
N TYR A 348 -28.79 1.26 -16.20
CA TYR A 348 -28.60 2.28 -15.16
C TYR A 348 -27.13 2.46 -14.82
N GLN A 349 -26.38 1.38 -14.54
CA GLN A 349 -24.96 1.42 -14.25
C GLN A 349 -24.16 2.08 -15.38
N ALA A 350 -24.45 1.72 -16.63
CA ALA A 350 -23.77 2.29 -17.79
C ALA A 350 -24.00 3.81 -17.91
N ARG A 351 -25.24 4.29 -17.64
CA ARG A 351 -25.57 5.72 -17.66
C ARG A 351 -24.85 6.47 -16.52
N CYS A 352 -24.88 5.95 -15.30
CA CYS A 352 -24.19 6.55 -14.16
C CYS A 352 -22.70 6.63 -14.41
N ALA A 353 -22.04 5.53 -14.76
CA ALA A 353 -20.60 5.51 -15.07
C ALA A 353 -20.26 6.49 -16.22
N GLY A 354 -21.09 6.55 -17.26
CA GLY A 354 -20.90 7.48 -18.38
C GLY A 354 -20.99 8.94 -17.99
N LEU A 355 -21.86 9.29 -17.03
CA LEU A 355 -21.99 10.66 -16.50
C LEU A 355 -20.85 10.99 -15.53
N MET A 356 -20.53 10.08 -14.60
CA MET A 356 -19.49 10.27 -13.60
C MET A 356 -18.08 10.44 -14.21
N ARG A 357 -17.86 10.00 -15.43
CA ARG A 357 -16.60 10.19 -16.17
C ARG A 357 -16.50 11.54 -16.89
N LYS A 358 -17.53 12.39 -16.77
CA LYS A 358 -17.54 13.72 -17.38
C LYS A 358 -17.22 14.77 -16.32
N GLY A 359 -16.29 15.66 -16.67
CA GLY A 359 -15.90 16.74 -15.79
C GLY A 359 -14.81 16.36 -14.78
N ILE A 360 -14.61 17.22 -13.81
CA ILE A 360 -13.65 17.10 -12.71
C ILE A 360 -14.46 16.96 -11.43
N PRO A 361 -14.15 16.00 -10.54
CA PRO A 361 -14.82 15.87 -9.24
C PRO A 361 -14.67 17.13 -8.41
N VAL A 362 -15.67 17.45 -7.60
CA VAL A 362 -15.63 18.53 -6.63
C VAL A 362 -15.47 17.92 -5.25
N VAL A 363 -14.33 18.17 -4.64
CA VAL A 363 -13.96 17.65 -3.33
C VAL A 363 -13.39 18.79 -2.49
N ASP A 364 -13.76 18.89 -1.22
CA ASP A 364 -13.43 20.03 -0.37
C ASP A 364 -12.08 19.89 0.33
N LEU A 365 -11.83 18.71 0.90
CA LEU A 365 -10.72 18.46 1.81
C LEU A 365 -9.68 17.54 1.18
N CYS A 366 -8.40 17.86 1.40
CA CYS A 366 -7.30 16.95 1.14
C CYS A 366 -6.72 16.46 2.46
N ILE A 367 -6.85 15.18 2.76
CA ILE A 367 -6.34 14.57 3.98
C ILE A 367 -4.96 13.98 3.70
N PHE A 368 -3.95 14.47 4.41
CA PHE A 368 -2.62 13.89 4.36
C PHE A 368 -2.54 12.70 5.33
N ALA A 369 -2.39 11.50 4.79
CA ALA A 369 -2.36 10.26 5.57
C ALA A 369 -1.02 9.98 6.27
N GLY A 370 -0.03 10.83 6.03
CA GLY A 370 1.34 10.58 6.47
C GLY A 370 2.15 9.80 5.43
N ASP A 371 3.38 9.48 5.79
CA ASP A 371 4.34 8.77 4.94
C ASP A 371 4.96 7.55 5.60
N ASN A 372 4.48 7.15 6.80
CA ASN A 372 4.91 5.93 7.48
C ASN A 372 4.25 4.70 6.85
N ALA A 373 5.03 3.91 6.13
CA ALA A 373 4.52 2.70 5.47
C ALA A 373 4.31 1.53 6.47
N PRO A 374 3.31 0.67 6.25
CA PRO A 374 2.36 0.66 5.13
C PRO A 374 1.34 1.79 5.18
N VAL A 375 1.06 2.42 4.03
CA VAL A 375 0.09 3.51 3.93
C VAL A 375 -1.14 3.06 3.14
N LYS A 376 -2.29 3.20 3.75
CA LYS A 376 -3.62 2.98 3.19
C LYS A 376 -4.65 3.87 3.87
N LEU A 377 -5.83 3.95 3.29
CA LEU A 377 -6.93 4.64 3.95
C LEU A 377 -7.49 3.80 5.11
N LEU A 378 -7.34 4.30 6.33
CA LEU A 378 -7.89 3.70 7.54
C LEU A 378 -9.01 4.59 8.07
N THR A 379 -10.26 4.17 7.90
CA THR A 379 -11.43 5.00 8.25
C THR A 379 -11.46 5.41 9.72
N TYR A 380 -10.99 4.56 10.64
CA TYR A 380 -10.93 4.88 12.06
C TYR A 380 -9.84 5.90 12.44
N ARG A 381 -8.96 6.24 11.50
CA ARG A 381 -7.94 7.30 11.67
C ARG A 381 -8.36 8.62 11.04
N LEU A 382 -9.41 8.63 10.22
CA LEU A 382 -9.90 9.86 9.63
C LEU A 382 -10.39 10.82 10.73
N PRO A 383 -10.19 12.12 10.55
CA PRO A 383 -10.87 13.11 11.37
C PRO A 383 -12.37 13.03 11.10
N GLU A 384 -13.17 13.57 12.02
CA GLU A 384 -14.59 13.74 11.78
C GLU A 384 -14.80 14.71 10.61
N ILE A 385 -15.42 14.23 9.54
CA ILE A 385 -15.74 15.03 8.37
C ILE A 385 -17.15 15.60 8.58
N PRO A 386 -17.33 16.93 8.57
CA PRO A 386 -18.65 17.54 8.71
C PRO A 386 -19.58 17.11 7.58
N GLU A 387 -20.88 17.00 7.88
CA GLU A 387 -21.90 16.69 6.89
C GLU A 387 -21.91 17.71 5.75
N GLY A 388 -21.99 17.24 4.53
CA GLY A 388 -21.99 18.08 3.32
C GLY A 388 -20.61 18.35 2.73
N TYR A 389 -19.53 17.87 3.34
CA TYR A 389 -18.17 17.96 2.80
C TYR A 389 -17.65 16.62 2.34
N ASP A 390 -16.90 16.63 1.24
CA ASP A 390 -16.19 15.44 0.73
C ASP A 390 -14.67 15.61 0.88
N PHE A 391 -13.96 14.49 0.83
CA PHE A 391 -12.52 14.45 1.02
C PHE A 391 -11.82 13.50 0.06
N ASP A 392 -10.56 13.80 -0.26
CA ASP A 392 -9.60 12.85 -0.82
C ASP A 392 -8.42 12.68 0.14
N VAL A 393 -7.70 11.57 -0.02
CA VAL A 393 -6.54 11.24 0.81
C VAL A 393 -5.29 11.19 -0.05
N CYS A 394 -4.22 11.82 0.42
CA CYS A 394 -2.91 11.83 -0.24
C CYS A 394 -1.80 11.34 0.69
N THR A 395 -0.67 10.99 0.09
CA THR A 395 0.60 10.69 0.76
C THR A 395 1.69 11.66 0.33
N ALA A 396 2.87 11.57 0.95
CA ALA A 396 3.97 12.50 0.71
C ALA A 396 4.35 12.63 -0.77
N ASP A 397 4.32 11.53 -1.53
CA ASP A 397 4.64 11.55 -2.97
C ASP A 397 3.77 12.56 -3.73
N ALA A 398 2.46 12.48 -3.56
CA ALA A 398 1.53 13.40 -4.22
C ALA A 398 1.58 14.81 -3.64
N LEU A 399 1.67 14.93 -2.32
CA LEU A 399 1.77 16.23 -1.62
C LEU A 399 2.95 17.02 -2.17
N ILE A 400 4.14 16.43 -2.19
CA ILE A 400 5.38 17.12 -2.57
C ILE A 400 5.48 17.35 -4.08
N LYS A 401 5.13 16.34 -4.88
CA LYS A 401 5.37 16.40 -6.33
C LYS A 401 4.26 17.06 -7.14
N ARG A 402 3.02 17.08 -6.63
CA ARG A 402 1.87 17.47 -7.45
C ARG A 402 1.07 18.65 -6.91
N MET A 403 1.07 18.91 -5.59
CA MET A 403 0.24 19.94 -4.98
C MET A 403 0.95 21.29 -4.96
N LYS A 404 0.22 22.33 -5.34
CA LYS A 404 0.67 23.72 -5.28
C LYS A 404 -0.43 24.57 -4.69
N ALA A 405 -0.08 25.72 -4.13
CA ALA A 405 -1.04 26.71 -3.69
C ALA A 405 -1.39 27.68 -4.83
N ARG A 406 -2.67 28.02 -4.94
CA ARG A 406 -3.17 29.12 -5.76
C ARG A 406 -4.48 29.64 -5.18
N ASP A 407 -4.57 30.96 -4.98
CA ASP A 407 -5.75 31.64 -4.45
C ASP A 407 -6.27 31.03 -3.12
N GLY A 408 -5.33 30.68 -2.22
CA GLY A 408 -5.63 30.07 -0.92
C GLY A 408 -6.15 28.62 -0.99
N ARG A 409 -6.01 27.96 -2.12
CA ARG A 409 -6.42 26.56 -2.34
C ARG A 409 -5.24 25.69 -2.75
N ILE A 410 -5.33 24.40 -2.45
CA ILE A 410 -4.46 23.41 -3.07
C ILE A 410 -4.97 23.19 -4.49
N VAL A 411 -4.06 23.19 -5.47
CA VAL A 411 -4.37 22.89 -6.88
C VAL A 411 -3.42 21.80 -7.41
N LEU A 412 -3.96 20.94 -8.27
CA LEU A 412 -3.19 19.92 -8.97
C LEU A 412 -3.15 20.20 -10.48
N PRO A 413 -2.15 19.66 -11.21
CA PRO A 413 -1.97 19.93 -12.64
C PRO A 413 -3.17 19.59 -13.52
N ASP A 414 -3.96 18.60 -13.09
CA ASP A 414 -5.09 18.04 -13.84
C ASP A 414 -6.41 18.76 -13.55
N GLY A 415 -6.38 19.83 -12.75
CA GLY A 415 -7.52 20.70 -12.48
C GLY A 415 -8.25 20.42 -11.16
N MET A 416 -7.90 19.37 -10.43
CA MET A 416 -8.41 19.15 -9.07
C MET A 416 -7.96 20.27 -8.15
N SER A 417 -8.82 20.63 -7.18
CA SER A 417 -8.46 21.61 -6.15
C SER A 417 -9.17 21.30 -4.83
N TYR A 418 -8.51 21.63 -3.72
CA TYR A 418 -9.04 21.46 -2.36
C TYR A 418 -9.01 22.75 -1.59
N GLN A 419 -9.96 22.92 -0.68
CA GLN A 419 -10.08 24.14 0.14
C GLN A 419 -9.15 24.13 1.35
N MET A 420 -8.80 22.95 1.84
CA MET A 420 -8.05 22.80 3.10
C MET A 420 -7.18 21.54 3.05
N LEU A 421 -6.00 21.64 3.63
CA LEU A 421 -5.16 20.48 3.97
C LEU A 421 -5.48 20.03 5.40
N VAL A 422 -5.70 18.73 5.56
CA VAL A 422 -5.98 18.11 6.86
C VAL A 422 -4.90 17.10 7.18
N VAL A 423 -4.22 17.25 8.31
CA VAL A 423 -3.25 16.28 8.82
C VAL A 423 -3.97 15.29 9.74
N GLN A 424 -3.76 14.01 9.57
CA GLN A 424 -4.38 12.98 10.41
C GLN A 424 -3.83 13.00 11.83
N ARG A 425 -4.63 12.49 12.81
CA ARG A 425 -4.29 12.50 14.25
C ARG A 425 -2.97 11.80 14.61
N ASN A 426 -2.53 10.83 13.85
CA ASN A 426 -1.28 10.08 14.04
C ASN A 426 -0.49 10.02 12.73
N GLY A 427 -0.58 11.09 11.92
CA GLY A 427 0.17 11.18 10.68
C GLY A 427 1.65 11.40 10.97
N ASP A 428 2.49 10.47 10.55
CA ASP A 428 3.91 10.70 10.50
C ASP A 428 4.21 11.66 9.36
N VAL A 429 4.86 12.76 9.69
CA VAL A 429 5.20 13.84 8.76
C VAL A 429 6.71 13.95 8.72
N THR A 430 7.34 13.65 7.58
CA THR A 430 8.77 13.90 7.41
C THR A 430 9.08 15.38 7.30
N LEU A 431 10.34 15.78 7.54
CA LEU A 431 10.76 17.17 7.40
C LEU A 431 10.50 17.71 5.98
N GLU A 432 10.70 16.89 4.96
CA GLU A 432 10.42 17.27 3.57
C GLU A 432 8.93 17.56 3.34
N ALA A 433 8.05 16.71 3.86
CA ALA A 433 6.60 16.94 3.82
C ALA A 433 6.20 18.19 4.62
N LEU A 434 6.77 18.38 5.82
CA LEU A 434 6.49 19.54 6.66
C LEU A 434 6.91 20.86 6.00
N ARG A 435 8.09 20.90 5.35
CA ARG A 435 8.52 22.06 4.55
C ARG A 435 7.54 22.40 3.42
N HIS A 436 7.05 21.36 2.75
CA HIS A 436 6.07 21.58 1.69
C HIS A 436 4.72 22.07 2.23
N ILE A 437 4.25 21.50 3.34
CA ILE A 437 3.05 21.97 4.05
C ILE A 437 3.20 23.45 4.43
N ALA A 438 4.35 23.83 4.99
CA ALA A 438 4.63 25.22 5.34
C ALA A 438 4.54 26.14 4.13
N SER A 439 5.12 25.75 3.01
CA SER A 439 5.03 26.52 1.76
C SER A 439 3.60 26.67 1.23
N LEU A 440 2.73 25.68 1.42
CA LEU A 440 1.32 25.78 1.07
C LEU A 440 0.58 26.77 1.99
N VAL A 441 0.82 26.68 3.31
CA VAL A 441 0.20 27.55 4.33
C VAL A 441 0.65 29.00 4.16
N GLU A 442 1.93 29.26 3.92
CA GLU A 442 2.46 30.61 3.62
C GLU A 442 1.77 31.28 2.43
N GLN A 443 1.28 30.47 1.50
CA GLN A 443 0.52 30.92 0.33
C GLN A 443 -1.00 30.94 0.56
N GLY A 444 -1.44 30.81 1.82
CA GLY A 444 -2.84 30.98 2.24
C GLY A 444 -3.69 29.72 2.24
N VAL A 445 -3.12 28.52 2.06
CA VAL A 445 -3.87 27.27 2.17
C VAL A 445 -4.20 27.02 3.65
N PRO A 446 -5.48 26.85 4.01
CA PRO A 446 -5.86 26.49 5.38
C PRO A 446 -5.33 25.10 5.76
N LEU A 447 -4.81 24.99 6.99
CA LEU A 447 -4.31 23.77 7.58
C LEU A 447 -5.13 23.39 8.82
N TYR A 448 -5.52 22.13 8.94
CA TYR A 448 -6.21 21.61 10.12
C TYR A 448 -5.58 20.28 10.56
N GLY A 449 -5.57 20.02 11.85
CA GLY A 449 -5.11 18.77 12.45
C GLY A 449 -4.14 18.99 13.60
N PRO A 450 -3.68 17.90 14.24
CA PRO A 450 -2.74 17.99 15.33
C PRO A 450 -1.35 18.40 14.84
N LYS A 451 -0.64 19.13 15.69
CA LYS A 451 0.78 19.46 15.48
C LYS A 451 1.62 18.19 15.52
N PRO A 452 2.42 17.91 14.49
CA PRO A 452 3.39 16.83 14.55
C PRO A 452 4.52 17.19 15.51
N LEU A 453 4.91 16.24 16.36
CA LEU A 453 5.90 16.49 17.41
C LEU A 453 7.33 16.29 16.90
N ARG A 454 7.52 15.32 15.99
CA ARG A 454 8.82 14.97 15.40
C ARG A 454 8.63 14.23 14.07
N SER A 455 9.68 14.16 13.28
CA SER A 455 9.74 13.22 12.14
C SER A 455 9.89 11.78 12.64
N GLY A 456 9.21 10.85 12.01
CA GLY A 456 9.42 9.41 12.26
C GLY A 456 10.69 8.86 11.59
N SER A 457 11.29 9.60 10.66
CA SER A 457 12.45 9.16 9.86
C SER A 457 13.78 9.46 10.58
N LEU A 458 14.67 8.47 10.68
CA LEU A 458 16.02 8.66 11.20
C LEU A 458 16.86 9.60 10.30
N LYS A 459 16.56 9.66 9.01
CA LYS A 459 17.15 10.62 8.06
C LYS A 459 17.02 12.07 8.55
N ASP A 460 15.97 12.39 9.27
CA ASP A 460 15.66 13.75 9.72
C ASP A 460 16.22 14.06 11.12
N ALA A 461 16.80 13.08 11.84
CA ALA A 461 17.23 13.22 13.23
C ALA A 461 18.21 14.40 13.46
N GLY A 462 19.09 14.67 12.51
CA GLY A 462 20.01 15.82 12.58
C GLY A 462 19.35 17.20 12.42
N ASN A 463 18.08 17.25 12.09
CA ASN A 463 17.30 18.49 11.81
C ASN A 463 16.14 18.70 12.79
N ALA A 464 16.18 18.09 13.98
CA ALA A 464 15.09 18.15 14.96
C ALA A 464 14.72 19.59 15.37
N GLU A 465 15.70 20.50 15.49
CA GLU A 465 15.48 21.90 15.83
C GLU A 465 14.73 22.65 14.70
N GLU A 466 15.09 22.43 13.45
CA GLU A 466 14.39 22.98 12.29
C GLU A 466 12.96 22.44 12.23
N TYR A 467 12.79 21.14 12.43
CA TYR A 467 11.48 20.51 12.46
C TYR A 467 10.55 21.14 13.50
N ALA A 468 11.04 21.27 14.73
CA ALA A 468 10.29 21.88 15.83
C ALA A 468 9.89 23.33 15.53
N LYS A 469 10.83 24.16 15.07
CA LYS A 469 10.57 25.55 14.68
C LYS A 469 9.51 25.66 13.59
N LEU A 470 9.59 24.79 12.58
CA LEU A 470 8.64 24.79 11.48
C LEU A 470 7.24 24.36 11.95
N ALA A 471 7.16 23.31 12.77
CA ALA A 471 5.91 22.87 13.36
C ALA A 471 5.32 23.95 14.29
N ASP A 472 6.13 24.63 15.09
CA ASP A 472 5.70 25.75 15.93
C ASP A 472 5.13 26.90 15.11
N SER A 473 5.75 27.25 13.99
CA SER A 473 5.26 28.32 13.11
C SER A 473 3.90 28.02 12.48
N LEU A 474 3.57 26.76 12.27
CA LEU A 474 2.31 26.33 11.65
C LEU A 474 1.18 26.13 12.64
N TRP A 475 1.47 25.70 13.89
CA TRP A 475 0.49 25.38 14.92
C TRP A 475 0.61 26.20 16.19
N GLY A 476 1.55 27.13 16.25
CA GLY A 476 1.87 27.93 17.46
C GLY A 476 1.16 29.25 17.55
N GLY A 477 0.06 29.45 16.84
CA GLY A 477 -0.75 30.68 16.86
C GLY A 477 -1.71 30.77 18.03
#